data_463afa81b995c247489579ff7ab65358
#
_entry.id   463afa81b995c247489579ff7ab65358
#
_cell.length_a   1.000
_cell.length_b   1.000
_cell.length_c   1.000
_cell.angle_alpha   90.00
_cell.angle_beta   90.00
_cell.angle_gamma   90.00
#
_symmetry.space_group_name_H-M   'P 1'
#
loop_
_entity.id
_entity.type
_entity.pdbx_description
1 polymer ?
#
loop_
_entity_poly.entity_id
_entity_poly.type
_entity_poly.pdbx_seq_one_letter_code
_entity_poly.pdbx_strand_id
1 'polypeptide(L)'
;MTEPLRTTGYHYDELEIGASFKTRARTVTEPDLIGFCNLTWMTESLFTDLTHAREGAATLGRVIPGVMVYAMAEGLLTYAMENTGLAFLHADFSVKGPTHVGDTIHVEVEVIEMRPTSKPGRGLVRSRNRVLNADGAECIVYEPLRMLRMRG
;
A
#
# COMPACT_ATOMS: atom_id res chain seq x y z
N MET A 1 25.33 -2.35 -25.60
CA MET A 1 25.47 -2.59 -24.15
C MET A 1 24.10 -2.78 -23.55
N THR A 2 23.90 -3.85 -22.85
CA THR A 2 22.68 -4.02 -22.03
C THR A 2 22.81 -3.18 -20.76
N GLU A 3 21.78 -2.39 -20.45
CA GLU A 3 21.72 -1.67 -19.18
C GLU A 3 21.75 -2.70 -18.04
N PRO A 4 22.54 -2.46 -16.97
CA PRO A 4 22.57 -3.39 -15.85
C PRO A 4 21.17 -3.49 -15.21
N LEU A 5 20.83 -4.69 -14.75
CA LEU A 5 19.56 -4.93 -14.07
C LEU A 5 19.44 -4.01 -12.83
N ARG A 6 18.28 -3.39 -12.69
CA ARG A 6 18.00 -2.49 -11.58
C ARG A 6 17.86 -3.31 -10.29
N THR A 7 18.67 -3.00 -9.28
CA THR A 7 18.64 -3.63 -7.96
C THR A 7 18.14 -2.71 -6.85
N THR A 8 17.83 -1.45 -7.19
CA THR A 8 17.31 -0.44 -6.26
C THR A 8 15.97 0.08 -6.72
N GLY A 9 15.18 0.64 -5.80
CA GLY A 9 13.98 1.41 -6.10
C GLY A 9 14.30 2.74 -6.77
N TYR A 10 13.30 3.61 -6.83
CA TYR A 10 13.46 4.96 -7.38
C TYR A 10 14.14 5.88 -6.37
N HIS A 11 15.17 6.62 -6.82
CA HIS A 11 15.74 7.72 -6.07
C HIS A 11 14.88 8.98 -6.22
N TYR A 12 15.01 9.91 -5.28
CA TYR A 12 14.27 11.16 -5.32
C TYR A 12 14.43 11.91 -6.65
N ASP A 13 15.66 12.04 -7.13
CA ASP A 13 16.03 12.76 -8.35
C ASP A 13 15.69 12.00 -9.65
N GLU A 14 15.15 10.80 -9.56
CA GLU A 14 14.59 10.05 -10.69
C GLU A 14 13.07 10.24 -10.84
N LEU A 15 12.43 10.92 -9.88
CA LEU A 15 10.99 11.14 -9.87
C LEU A 15 10.64 12.57 -10.27
N GLU A 16 9.40 12.76 -10.70
CA GLU A 16 8.81 14.07 -10.97
C GLU A 16 7.35 14.09 -10.55
N ILE A 17 6.80 15.27 -10.29
CA ILE A 17 5.36 15.41 -10.00
C ILE A 17 4.56 14.95 -11.21
N GLY A 18 3.55 14.12 -10.99
CA GLY A 18 2.74 13.50 -12.04
C GLY A 18 3.27 12.15 -12.52
N ALA A 19 4.50 11.74 -12.13
CA ALA A 19 4.99 10.41 -12.42
C ALA A 19 4.06 9.37 -11.77
N SER A 20 3.73 8.31 -12.51
CA SER A 20 2.81 7.28 -12.04
C SER A 20 3.29 5.89 -12.41
N PHE A 21 2.91 4.91 -11.61
CA PHE A 21 3.13 3.50 -11.90
C PHE A 21 2.08 2.63 -11.21
N LYS A 22 2.02 1.38 -11.63
CA LYS A 22 1.11 0.37 -11.11
C LYS A 22 1.91 -0.83 -10.61
N THR A 23 1.55 -1.36 -9.46
CA THR A 23 2.17 -2.57 -8.92
C THR A 23 1.65 -3.83 -9.62
N ARG A 24 2.34 -4.95 -9.38
CA ARG A 24 1.74 -6.27 -9.60
C ARG A 24 0.51 -6.42 -8.70
N ALA A 25 -0.35 -7.36 -9.06
CA ALA A 25 -1.53 -7.72 -8.27
C ALA A 25 -1.22 -8.87 -7.31
N ARG A 26 -2.01 -8.94 -6.23
CA ARG A 26 -1.97 -10.02 -5.24
C ARG A 26 -3.37 -10.40 -4.80
N THR A 27 -3.67 -11.70 -4.75
CA THR A 27 -4.90 -12.22 -4.17
C THR A 27 -4.75 -12.34 -2.65
N VAL A 28 -5.74 -11.84 -1.93
CA VAL A 28 -5.86 -11.99 -0.48
C VAL A 28 -6.36 -13.39 -0.16
N THR A 29 -5.64 -14.12 0.67
CA THR A 29 -6.00 -15.48 1.05
C THR A 29 -6.45 -15.58 2.51
N GLU A 30 -7.14 -16.67 2.87
CA GLU A 30 -7.51 -16.96 4.26
C GLU A 30 -6.30 -17.01 5.21
N PRO A 31 -5.18 -17.67 4.85
CA PRO A 31 -3.97 -17.62 5.67
C PRO A 31 -3.42 -16.21 5.90
N ASP A 32 -3.55 -15.30 4.92
CA ASP A 32 -3.15 -13.91 5.08
C ASP A 32 -3.95 -13.23 6.21
N LEU A 33 -5.27 -13.40 6.22
CA LEU A 33 -6.13 -12.84 7.25
C LEU A 33 -5.84 -13.43 8.63
N ILE A 34 -5.74 -14.74 8.73
CA ILE A 34 -5.45 -15.43 10.00
C ILE A 34 -4.09 -14.99 10.53
N GLY A 35 -3.07 -14.96 9.69
CA GLY A 35 -1.73 -14.52 10.07
C GLY A 35 -1.69 -13.08 10.56
N PHE A 36 -2.40 -12.17 9.88
CA PHE A 36 -2.50 -10.78 10.29
C PHE A 36 -3.22 -10.61 11.62
N CYS A 37 -4.37 -11.26 11.80
CA CYS A 37 -5.12 -11.22 13.06
C CYS A 37 -4.29 -11.78 14.24
N ASN A 38 -3.57 -12.87 14.03
CA ASN A 38 -2.71 -13.46 15.04
C ASN A 38 -1.53 -12.55 15.39
N LEU A 39 -0.91 -11.94 14.41
CA LEU A 39 0.22 -11.01 14.59
C LEU A 39 -0.18 -9.76 15.36
N THR A 40 -1.36 -9.20 15.06
CA THR A 40 -1.82 -7.90 15.57
C THR A 40 -2.78 -8.00 16.74
N TRP A 41 -3.27 -9.18 17.06
CA TRP A 41 -4.35 -9.43 18.01
C TRP A 41 -5.69 -8.76 17.63
N MET A 42 -5.90 -8.47 16.37
CA MET A 42 -7.18 -7.98 15.85
C MET A 42 -8.16 -9.15 15.72
N THR A 43 -8.70 -9.57 16.86
CA THR A 43 -9.52 -10.78 17.00
C THR A 43 -11.02 -10.50 17.13
N GLU A 44 -11.47 -9.35 16.64
CA GLU A 44 -12.89 -9.01 16.60
C GLU A 44 -13.70 -10.09 15.84
N SER A 45 -14.92 -10.36 16.33
CA SER A 45 -15.82 -11.34 15.71
C SER A 45 -16.05 -11.06 14.22
N LEU A 46 -16.00 -9.82 13.79
CA LEU A 46 -16.07 -9.43 12.38
C LEU A 46 -15.03 -10.17 11.51
N PHE A 47 -13.84 -10.44 12.05
CA PHE A 47 -12.74 -11.09 11.31
C PHE A 47 -12.56 -12.56 11.67
N THR A 48 -13.08 -13.00 12.81
CA THR A 48 -12.80 -14.34 13.39
C THR A 48 -14.01 -15.26 13.47
N ASP A 49 -15.23 -14.74 13.30
CA ASP A 49 -16.47 -15.48 13.40
C ASP A 49 -17.26 -15.40 12.10
N LEU A 50 -17.31 -16.49 11.36
CA LEU A 50 -18.03 -16.58 10.08
C LEU A 50 -19.54 -16.40 10.22
N THR A 51 -20.10 -16.58 11.42
CA THR A 51 -21.54 -16.42 11.67
C THR A 51 -21.92 -14.97 12.01
N HIS A 52 -20.97 -14.16 12.43
CA HIS A 52 -21.17 -12.77 12.86
C HIS A 52 -21.76 -11.88 11.75
N ALA A 53 -21.37 -12.11 10.51
CA ALA A 53 -21.76 -11.28 9.35
C ALA A 53 -23.16 -11.54 8.82
N ARG A 54 -23.96 -12.40 9.45
CA ARG A 54 -25.28 -12.80 8.93
C ARG A 54 -26.40 -11.79 9.25
N GLU A 55 -26.27 -11.03 10.33
CA GLU A 55 -27.28 -10.04 10.75
C GLU A 55 -26.62 -8.67 10.99
N GLY A 56 -27.11 -7.64 10.27
CA GLY A 56 -26.72 -6.26 10.50
C GLY A 56 -25.30 -5.86 10.03
N ALA A 57 -24.59 -6.73 9.34
CA ALA A 57 -23.29 -6.39 8.81
C ALA A 57 -23.39 -5.41 7.63
N ALA A 58 -22.47 -4.47 7.57
CA ALA A 58 -22.39 -3.50 6.47
C ALA A 58 -21.96 -4.15 5.14
N THR A 59 -21.36 -5.34 5.20
CA THR A 59 -20.92 -6.11 4.04
C THR A 59 -21.09 -7.60 4.30
N LEU A 60 -21.28 -8.36 3.24
CA LEU A 60 -21.36 -9.82 3.28
C LEU A 60 -19.99 -10.42 2.97
N GLY A 61 -19.73 -11.60 3.52
CA GLY A 61 -18.54 -12.39 3.25
C GLY A 61 -17.40 -12.18 4.23
N ARG A 62 -16.25 -12.74 3.90
CA ARG A 62 -15.04 -12.76 4.75
C ARG A 62 -14.26 -11.48 4.56
N VAL A 63 -14.67 -10.41 5.25
CA VAL A 63 -14.01 -9.10 5.17
C VAL A 63 -12.67 -9.11 5.91
N ILE A 64 -11.72 -8.33 5.41
CA ILE A 64 -10.41 -8.15 6.05
C ILE A 64 -10.28 -6.74 6.64
N PRO A 65 -9.44 -6.57 7.69
CA PRO A 65 -9.21 -5.24 8.27
C PRO A 65 -8.66 -4.24 7.25
N GLY A 66 -9.15 -3.00 7.27
CA GLY A 66 -8.64 -1.94 6.39
C GLY A 66 -7.14 -1.70 6.56
N VAL A 67 -6.63 -1.78 7.78
CA VAL A 67 -5.19 -1.66 8.07
C VAL A 67 -4.38 -2.84 7.51
N MET A 68 -4.99 -4.01 7.34
CA MET A 68 -4.35 -5.13 6.65
C MET A 68 -4.20 -4.85 5.16
N VAL A 69 -5.23 -4.31 4.52
CA VAL A 69 -5.17 -3.88 3.11
C VAL A 69 -4.06 -2.86 2.92
N TYR A 70 -3.96 -1.88 3.82
CA TYR A 70 -2.90 -0.88 3.84
C TYR A 70 -1.51 -1.52 3.95
N ALA A 71 -1.30 -2.44 4.88
CA ALA A 71 -0.02 -3.15 5.05
C ALA A 71 0.33 -3.98 3.81
N MET A 72 -0.64 -4.65 3.20
CA MET A 72 -0.44 -5.42 1.97
C MET A 72 -0.09 -4.52 0.78
N ALA A 73 -0.71 -3.34 0.68
CA ALA A 73 -0.38 -2.34 -0.33
C ALA A 73 1.07 -1.87 -0.19
N GLU A 74 1.52 -1.58 1.04
CA GLU A 74 2.92 -1.25 1.32
C GLU A 74 3.87 -2.38 0.92
N GLY A 75 3.49 -3.63 1.17
CA GLY A 75 4.24 -4.81 0.73
C GLY A 75 4.39 -4.89 -0.79
N LEU A 76 3.36 -4.50 -1.55
CA LEU A 76 3.42 -4.46 -3.01
C LEU A 76 4.34 -3.35 -3.55
N LEU A 77 4.59 -2.32 -2.75
CA LEU A 77 5.41 -1.16 -3.12
C LEU A 77 6.89 -1.30 -2.76
N THR A 78 7.29 -2.31 -2.00
CA THR A 78 8.66 -2.41 -1.46
C THR A 78 9.74 -2.35 -2.54
N TYR A 79 9.50 -2.95 -3.70
CA TYR A 79 10.47 -2.92 -4.81
C TYR A 79 10.75 -1.51 -5.35
N ALA A 80 9.76 -0.62 -5.26
CA ALA A 80 9.89 0.76 -5.72
C ALA A 80 10.75 1.62 -4.79
N MET A 81 11.01 1.14 -3.57
CA MET A 81 11.75 1.84 -2.52
C MET A 81 12.95 1.05 -2.01
N GLU A 82 13.28 -0.08 -2.64
CA GLU A 82 14.40 -0.92 -2.23
C GLU A 82 15.71 -0.12 -2.24
N ASN A 83 16.37 -0.05 -1.10
CA ASN A 83 17.61 0.71 -0.86
C ASN A 83 17.52 2.23 -1.08
N THR A 84 16.36 2.78 -1.37
CA THR A 84 16.15 4.23 -1.58
C THR A 84 15.24 4.84 -0.53
N GLY A 85 14.32 4.08 0.05
CA GLY A 85 13.46 4.52 1.13
C GLY A 85 14.23 4.72 2.42
N LEU A 86 14.15 5.91 3.01
CA LEU A 86 14.85 6.27 4.25
C LEU A 86 13.91 6.40 5.45
N ALA A 87 12.69 6.87 5.25
CA ALA A 87 11.70 7.01 6.30
C ALA A 87 10.29 7.13 5.73
N PHE A 88 9.33 6.60 6.46
CA PHE A 88 7.90 6.83 6.30
C PHE A 88 7.47 7.83 7.37
N LEU A 89 7.00 9.01 6.99
CA LEU A 89 6.83 10.13 7.92
C LEU A 89 5.37 10.41 8.27
N HIS A 90 4.46 10.23 7.33
CA HIS A 90 3.06 10.58 7.49
C HIS A 90 2.22 9.90 6.41
N ALA A 91 0.96 9.67 6.70
CA ALA A 91 -0.03 9.32 5.68
C ALA A 91 -1.43 9.74 6.11
N ASP A 92 -2.16 10.32 5.18
CA ASP A 92 -3.62 10.36 5.24
C ASP A 92 -4.16 9.05 4.69
N PHE A 93 -5.17 8.49 5.34
CA PHE A 93 -5.69 7.15 5.04
C PHE A 93 -7.22 7.18 5.04
N SER A 94 -7.83 6.65 3.98
CA SER A 94 -9.29 6.52 3.86
C SER A 94 -9.66 5.14 3.33
N VAL A 95 -10.57 4.45 4.03
CA VAL A 95 -11.22 3.24 3.52
C VAL A 95 -12.39 3.65 2.65
N LYS A 96 -12.39 3.21 1.39
CA LYS A 96 -13.42 3.55 0.39
C LYS A 96 -14.45 2.45 0.21
N GLY A 97 -14.08 1.21 0.47
CA GLY A 97 -14.95 0.06 0.37
C GLY A 97 -14.34 -1.18 1.01
N PRO A 98 -15.14 -2.24 1.17
CA PRO A 98 -14.68 -3.48 1.80
C PRO A 98 -13.74 -4.24 0.88
N THR A 99 -12.80 -4.94 1.49
CA THR A 99 -11.95 -5.95 0.83
C THR A 99 -12.19 -7.30 1.50
N HIS A 100 -12.28 -8.35 0.72
CA HIS A 100 -12.60 -9.69 1.19
C HIS A 100 -11.48 -10.68 0.88
N VAL A 101 -11.44 -11.77 1.63
CA VAL A 101 -10.66 -12.94 1.23
C VAL A 101 -11.13 -13.38 -0.16
N GLY A 102 -10.17 -13.62 -1.06
CA GLY A 102 -10.42 -13.92 -2.47
C GLY A 102 -10.33 -12.73 -3.41
N ASP A 103 -10.38 -11.50 -2.90
CA ASP A 103 -10.16 -10.32 -3.72
C ASP A 103 -8.69 -10.23 -4.16
N THR A 104 -8.48 -9.75 -5.38
CA THR A 104 -7.15 -9.49 -5.92
C THR A 104 -6.93 -7.99 -5.99
N ILE A 105 -5.91 -7.51 -5.32
CA ILE A 105 -5.61 -6.07 -5.19
C ILE A 105 -4.29 -5.70 -5.87
N HIS A 106 -4.22 -4.47 -6.34
CA HIS A 106 -2.99 -3.81 -6.78
C HIS A 106 -3.01 -2.35 -6.35
N VAL A 107 -1.88 -1.66 -6.47
CA VAL A 107 -1.76 -0.25 -6.12
C VAL A 107 -1.41 0.55 -7.36
N GLU A 108 -2.13 1.65 -7.57
CA GLU A 108 -1.79 2.69 -8.53
C GLU A 108 -1.24 3.90 -7.78
N VAL A 109 -0.06 4.34 -8.17
CA VAL A 109 0.70 5.39 -7.48
C VAL A 109 0.89 6.58 -8.41
N GLU A 110 0.66 7.78 -7.90
CA GLU A 110 0.95 9.05 -8.56
C GLU A 110 1.73 9.96 -7.61
N VAL A 111 2.86 10.49 -8.05
CA VAL A 111 3.63 11.47 -7.29
C VAL A 111 2.92 12.81 -7.34
N ILE A 112 2.55 13.36 -6.18
CA ILE A 112 1.76 14.60 -6.09
C ILE A 112 2.50 15.77 -5.45
N GLU A 113 3.58 15.52 -4.69
CA GLU A 113 4.39 16.55 -4.05
C GLU A 113 5.83 16.08 -3.95
N MET A 114 6.75 16.98 -4.22
CA MET A 114 8.19 16.74 -4.03
C MET A 114 8.83 18.00 -3.44
N ARG A 115 9.69 17.81 -2.45
CA ARG A 115 10.49 18.91 -1.87
C ARG A 115 11.80 18.41 -1.29
N PRO A 116 12.88 19.19 -1.43
CA PRO A 116 14.15 18.86 -0.80
C PRO A 116 14.04 18.99 0.73
N THR A 117 15.00 18.39 1.44
CA THR A 117 15.16 18.59 2.88
C THR A 117 16.34 19.56 3.16
N SER A 118 16.48 20.02 4.41
CA SER A 118 17.62 20.82 4.85
C SER A 118 18.94 20.03 4.80
N LYS A 119 18.89 18.71 4.78
CA LYS A 119 20.08 17.85 4.69
C LYS A 119 20.29 17.39 3.25
N PRO A 120 21.52 17.43 2.73
CA PRO A 120 21.80 16.97 1.35
C PRO A 120 21.59 15.47 1.18
N GLY A 121 21.44 15.03 -0.06
CA GLY A 121 21.36 13.62 -0.43
C GLY A 121 20.01 12.96 -0.21
N ARG A 122 18.96 13.72 0.11
CA ARG A 122 17.62 13.21 0.34
C ARG A 122 16.52 14.23 0.05
N GLY A 123 15.34 13.77 -0.26
CA GLY A 123 14.17 14.61 -0.47
C GLY A 123 12.90 13.93 0.02
N LEU A 124 11.84 14.71 0.14
CA LEU A 124 10.50 14.24 0.54
C LEU A 124 9.61 14.09 -0.68
N VAL A 125 8.92 12.95 -0.75
CA VAL A 125 7.97 12.62 -1.82
C VAL A 125 6.64 12.25 -1.18
N ARG A 126 5.58 12.92 -1.61
CA ARG A 126 4.21 12.50 -1.33
C ARG A 126 3.62 11.90 -2.59
N SER A 127 3.00 10.77 -2.45
CA SER A 127 2.25 10.14 -3.53
C SER A 127 0.78 9.96 -3.13
N ARG A 128 -0.09 9.85 -4.12
CA ARG A 128 -1.44 9.34 -3.94
C ARG A 128 -1.46 7.89 -4.36
N ASN A 129 -1.78 7.02 -3.44
CA ASN A 129 -1.80 5.58 -3.62
C ASN A 129 -3.24 5.09 -3.56
N ARG A 130 -3.72 4.53 -4.66
CA ARG A 130 -5.07 3.96 -4.77
C ARG A 130 -4.97 2.44 -4.81
N VAL A 131 -5.54 1.78 -3.82
CA VAL A 131 -5.62 0.31 -3.81
C VAL A 131 -6.93 -0.09 -4.46
N LEU A 132 -6.83 -0.81 -5.55
CA LEU A 132 -7.97 -1.24 -6.37
C LEU A 132 -8.09 -2.76 -6.36
N ASN A 133 -9.35 -3.24 -6.37
CA ASN A 133 -9.63 -4.65 -6.60
C ASN A 133 -9.66 -4.99 -8.10
N ALA A 134 -9.93 -6.25 -8.44
CA ALA A 134 -9.96 -6.72 -9.83
C ALA A 134 -11.08 -6.06 -10.67
N ASP A 135 -12.14 -5.58 -10.03
CA ASP A 135 -13.24 -4.87 -10.70
C ASP A 135 -12.98 -3.37 -10.89
N GLY A 136 -11.83 -2.89 -10.42
CA GLY A 136 -11.46 -1.48 -10.50
C GLY A 136 -12.06 -0.61 -9.39
N ALA A 137 -12.68 -1.21 -8.37
CA ALA A 137 -13.21 -0.47 -7.23
C ALA A 137 -12.09 -0.10 -6.24
N GLU A 138 -12.14 1.12 -5.72
CA GLU A 138 -11.21 1.57 -4.70
C GLU A 138 -11.53 0.93 -3.35
N CYS A 139 -10.55 0.24 -2.78
CA CYS A 139 -10.61 -0.31 -1.43
C CYS A 139 -10.11 0.73 -0.42
N ILE A 140 -8.95 1.30 -0.70
CA ILE A 140 -8.26 2.28 0.14
C ILE A 140 -7.62 3.33 -0.76
N VAL A 141 -7.59 4.56 -0.25
CA VAL A 141 -6.76 5.64 -0.80
C VAL A 141 -5.95 6.21 0.35
N TYR A 142 -4.64 6.33 0.16
CA TYR A 142 -3.76 6.94 1.14
C TYR A 142 -2.67 7.78 0.48
N GLU A 143 -2.19 8.78 1.19
CA GLU A 143 -1.18 9.73 0.70
C GLU A 143 0.06 9.73 1.61
N PRO A 144 0.98 8.77 1.42
CA PRO A 144 2.17 8.69 2.24
C PRO A 144 3.16 9.80 1.90
N LEU A 145 3.79 10.35 2.94
CA LEU A 145 4.97 11.20 2.83
C LEU A 145 6.19 10.38 3.21
N ARG A 146 7.11 10.22 2.26
CA ARG A 146 8.33 9.42 2.42
C ARG A 146 9.57 10.26 2.21
N MET A 147 10.62 9.91 2.91
CA MET A 147 11.96 10.42 2.63
C MET A 147 12.68 9.42 1.73
N LEU A 148 13.18 9.88 0.60
CA LEU A 148 13.93 9.07 -0.35
C LEU A 148 15.36 9.59 -0.51
N ARG A 149 16.27 8.67 -0.75
CA ARG A 149 17.67 8.97 -1.08
C ARG A 149 17.76 9.59 -2.48
N MET A 150 18.66 10.54 -2.65
CA MET A 150 19.11 11.00 -3.97
C MET A 150 20.23 10.11 -4.50
N ARG A 151 20.33 10.03 -5.81
CA ARG A 151 21.39 9.25 -6.47
C ARG A 151 22.78 9.88 -6.25
N GLY A 152 22.84 11.18 -6.13
CA GLY A 152 24.07 11.96 -5.94
C GLY A 152 24.41 12.79 -7.14
#